data_b0b45176dccd7ddb8dd301e6781b7cda
#
_entry.id   b0b45176dccd7ddb8dd301e6781b7cda
#
_cell.length_a   1.000
_cell.length_b   1.000
_cell.length_c   1.000
_cell.angle_alpha   90.00
_cell.angle_beta   90.00
_cell.angle_gamma   90.00
#
_symmetry.space_group_name_H-M   'P 1'
#
loop_
_entity.id
_entity.type
_entity.pdbx_description
1 polymer ?
#
loop_
_entity_poly.entity_id
_entity_poly.type
_entity_poly.pdbx_seq_one_letter_code
_entity_poly.pdbx_strand_id
1 'polypeptide(L)'
;MRALFVSPNAAERTFWYGANFELSYNARHWQEARYALEIRPILGWRFGPVDLLLNPIIDFPFHGGPGALTFAPADRITYNLSETWSLAVEHYADYGSFAKLALLGRQYHALFGVVDYNSDPLNLEFGIGHGFTAVAESLILKLIVTRSF
;
A
#
# COMPACT_ATOMS: atom_id res chain seq x y z
N MET A 1 -3.38 11.15 -11.34
CA MET A 1 -3.11 10.36 -12.58
C MET A 1 -2.25 9.18 -12.18
N ARG A 2 -2.60 7.94 -12.62
CA ARG A 2 -1.90 6.71 -12.20
C ARG A 2 -1.43 5.92 -13.43
N ALA A 3 -0.22 5.36 -13.36
CA ALA A 3 0.32 4.42 -14.34
C ALA A 3 0.91 3.21 -13.61
N LEU A 4 0.46 2.01 -13.98
CA LEU A 4 0.90 0.74 -13.41
C LEU A 4 1.62 -0.08 -14.48
N PHE A 5 2.82 -0.54 -14.16
CA PHE A 5 3.61 -1.48 -14.95
C PHE A 5 3.81 -2.76 -14.14
N VAL A 6 3.61 -3.91 -14.77
CA VAL A 6 3.79 -5.22 -14.15
C VAL A 6 4.63 -6.09 -15.09
N SER A 7 5.51 -6.90 -14.52
CA SER A 7 6.35 -7.83 -15.28
C SER A 7 5.51 -8.78 -16.13
N PRO A 8 5.96 -9.17 -17.35
CA PRO A 8 5.22 -10.08 -18.19
C PRO A 8 4.93 -11.41 -17.49
N ASN A 9 3.73 -11.95 -17.70
CA ASN A 9 3.27 -13.23 -17.13
C ASN A 9 3.33 -13.29 -15.60
N ALA A 10 3.10 -12.15 -14.92
CA ALA A 10 3.14 -12.05 -13.45
C ALA A 10 2.20 -13.07 -12.77
N ALA A 11 1.06 -13.38 -13.38
CA ALA A 11 0.10 -14.33 -12.84
C ALA A 11 0.64 -15.79 -12.77
N GLU A 12 1.59 -16.14 -13.63
CA GLU A 12 2.13 -17.50 -13.76
C GLU A 12 3.47 -17.69 -13.05
N ARG A 13 4.07 -16.59 -12.53
CA ARG A 13 5.41 -16.61 -11.92
C ARG A 13 5.36 -16.72 -10.41
N THR A 14 6.29 -17.47 -9.85
CA THR A 14 6.53 -17.50 -8.40
C THR A 14 7.01 -16.14 -7.90
N PHE A 15 7.91 -15.47 -8.64
CA PHE A 15 8.33 -14.09 -8.36
C PHE A 15 7.94 -13.18 -9.51
N TRP A 16 7.34 -12.05 -9.18
CA TRP A 16 6.99 -11.01 -10.13
C TRP A 16 7.25 -9.63 -9.53
N TYR A 17 7.33 -8.63 -10.37
CA TYR A 17 7.57 -7.26 -9.94
C TYR A 17 6.77 -6.28 -10.79
N GLY A 18 6.65 -5.08 -10.26
CA GLY A 18 5.98 -3.98 -10.93
C GLY A 18 6.39 -2.64 -10.35
N ALA A 19 5.82 -1.59 -10.91
CA ALA A 19 5.89 -0.24 -10.36
C ALA A 19 4.61 0.51 -10.67
N ASN A 20 4.06 1.16 -9.65
CA ASN A 20 2.96 2.10 -9.78
C ASN A 20 3.50 3.51 -9.59
N PHE A 21 3.09 4.42 -10.47
CA PHE A 21 3.39 5.85 -10.42
C PHE A 21 2.09 6.59 -10.27
N GLU A 22 1.97 7.42 -9.26
CA GLU A 22 0.80 8.22 -9.02
C GLU A 22 1.15 9.70 -8.89
N LEU A 23 0.69 10.50 -9.85
CA LEU A 23 0.76 11.95 -9.78
C LEU A 23 -0.53 12.47 -9.17
N SER A 24 -0.44 13.13 -8.03
CA SER A 24 -1.55 13.73 -7.31
C SER A 24 -1.48 15.25 -7.32
N TYR A 25 -2.66 15.86 -7.28
CA TYR A 25 -2.85 17.29 -7.08
C TYR A 25 -3.70 17.49 -5.82
N ASN A 26 -3.13 18.16 -4.82
CA ASN A 26 -3.76 18.40 -3.54
C ASN A 26 -4.14 19.86 -3.35
N ALA A 27 -5.31 20.11 -2.78
CA ALA A 27 -5.69 21.46 -2.41
C ALA A 27 -4.84 21.94 -1.21
N ARG A 28 -4.48 23.22 -1.18
CA ARG A 28 -3.56 23.81 -0.18
C ARG A 28 -3.99 23.62 1.27
N HIS A 29 -5.28 23.47 1.53
CA HIS A 29 -5.78 23.28 2.90
C HIS A 29 -5.59 21.84 3.44
N TRP A 30 -5.24 20.88 2.56
CA TRP A 30 -4.96 19.51 2.96
C TRP A 30 -3.47 19.20 3.06
N GLN A 31 -2.66 19.79 2.15
CA GLN A 31 -1.21 19.58 2.11
C GLN A 31 -0.51 20.83 1.58
N GLU A 32 0.69 21.12 2.11
CA GLU A 32 1.53 22.23 1.64
C GLU A 32 1.98 22.02 0.19
N ALA A 33 2.32 20.77 -0.18
CA ALA A 33 2.70 20.41 -1.53
C ALA A 33 1.48 20.21 -2.42
N ARG A 34 1.29 21.08 -3.42
CA ARG A 34 0.19 20.98 -4.39
C ARG A 34 0.29 19.75 -5.28
N TYR A 35 1.51 19.41 -5.69
CA TYR A 35 1.81 18.28 -6.55
C TYR A 35 2.74 17.34 -5.81
N ALA A 36 2.43 16.06 -5.87
CA ALA A 36 3.28 15.00 -5.37
C ALA A 36 3.29 13.84 -6.37
N LEU A 37 4.44 13.17 -6.48
CA LEU A 37 4.60 11.93 -7.21
C LEU A 37 4.84 10.82 -6.18
N GLU A 38 3.97 9.83 -6.14
CA GLU A 38 4.22 8.59 -5.44
C GLU A 38 4.83 7.58 -6.41
N ILE A 39 5.92 6.95 -6.00
CA ILE A 39 6.52 5.80 -6.68
C ILE A 39 6.37 4.61 -5.75
N ARG A 40 5.67 3.59 -6.23
CA ARG A 40 5.42 2.35 -5.51
C ARG A 40 6.01 1.18 -6.28
N PRO A 41 7.27 0.78 -6.02
CA PRO A 41 7.77 -0.51 -6.46
C PRO A 41 6.89 -1.63 -5.88
N ILE A 42 6.70 -2.69 -6.63
CA ILE A 42 5.88 -3.83 -6.25
C ILE A 42 6.76 -5.07 -6.40
N LEU A 43 6.94 -5.83 -5.33
CA LEU A 43 7.65 -7.10 -5.32
C LEU A 43 6.69 -8.16 -4.81
N GLY A 44 6.38 -9.15 -5.64
CA GLY A 44 5.41 -10.20 -5.32
C GLY A 44 6.01 -11.58 -5.40
N TRP A 45 5.69 -12.43 -4.43
CA TRP A 45 6.02 -13.84 -4.42
C TRP A 45 4.76 -14.68 -4.21
N ARG A 46 4.71 -15.83 -4.88
CA ARG A 46 3.60 -16.78 -4.79
C ARG A 46 4.12 -18.15 -4.40
N PHE A 47 3.61 -18.69 -3.30
CA PHE A 47 4.00 -19.98 -2.74
C PHE A 47 2.75 -20.83 -2.50
N GLY A 48 2.29 -21.52 -3.54
CA GLY A 48 1.02 -22.27 -3.45
C GLY A 48 -0.15 -21.34 -3.11
N PRO A 49 -0.84 -21.54 -1.96
CA PRO A 49 -1.95 -20.69 -1.55
C PRO A 49 -1.52 -19.36 -0.91
N VAL A 50 -0.23 -19.14 -0.70
CA VAL A 50 0.28 -17.93 -0.02
C VAL A 50 0.89 -16.96 -1.01
N ASP A 51 0.44 -15.71 -0.98
CA ASP A 51 1.04 -14.60 -1.70
C ASP A 51 1.68 -13.62 -0.71
N LEU A 52 2.90 -13.19 -1.01
CA LEU A 52 3.60 -12.11 -0.32
C LEU A 52 3.75 -10.93 -1.26
N LEU A 53 3.41 -9.74 -0.79
CA LEU A 53 3.54 -8.49 -1.53
C LEU A 53 4.29 -7.46 -0.68
N LEU A 54 5.34 -6.87 -1.25
CA LEU A 54 6.10 -5.79 -0.65
C LEU A 54 6.02 -4.56 -1.56
N ASN A 55 5.65 -3.42 -0.99
CA ASN A 55 5.56 -2.14 -1.67
C ASN A 55 6.39 -1.10 -0.91
N PRO A 56 7.69 -0.93 -1.21
CA PRO A 56 8.50 0.16 -0.65
C PRO A 56 8.10 1.50 -1.31
N ILE A 57 7.12 2.17 -0.74
CA ILE A 57 6.54 3.40 -1.29
C ILE A 57 7.43 4.59 -0.97
N ILE A 58 7.67 5.44 -1.97
CA ILE A 58 8.41 6.69 -1.86
C ILE A 58 7.54 7.82 -2.38
N ASP A 59 7.29 8.83 -1.54
CA ASP A 59 6.59 10.03 -1.93
C ASP A 59 7.56 11.17 -2.22
N PHE A 60 7.33 11.83 -3.35
CA PHE A 60 8.09 12.96 -3.87
C PHE A 60 7.19 14.22 -3.89
N PRO A 61 7.11 15.00 -2.80
CA PRO A 61 6.46 16.29 -2.87
C PRO A 61 7.29 17.24 -3.75
N PHE A 62 6.65 17.92 -4.70
CA PHE A 62 7.35 18.87 -5.58
C PHE A 62 7.71 20.20 -4.88
N HIS A 63 7.63 20.20 -3.56
CA HIS A 63 8.03 21.30 -2.70
C HIS A 63 8.94 20.76 -1.59
N GLY A 64 9.99 21.50 -1.25
CA GLY A 64 10.92 21.13 -0.17
C GLY A 64 12.19 20.39 -0.63
N GLY A 65 12.33 20.10 -1.93
CA GLY A 65 13.54 19.46 -2.49
C GLY A 65 13.73 18.00 -2.06
N PRO A 66 14.93 17.40 -2.28
CA PRO A 66 15.19 15.98 -1.99
C PRO A 66 15.02 15.59 -0.51
N GLY A 67 15.19 16.53 0.41
CA GLY A 67 15.00 16.30 1.84
C GLY A 67 13.55 16.10 2.27
N ALA A 68 12.60 16.39 1.39
CA ALA A 68 11.17 16.19 1.64
C ALA A 68 10.64 14.82 1.19
N LEU A 69 11.49 13.98 0.57
CA LEU A 69 11.13 12.61 0.21
C LEU A 69 10.75 11.82 1.47
N THR A 70 9.61 11.11 1.44
CA THR A 70 9.18 10.26 2.55
C THR A 70 9.15 8.78 2.14
N PHE A 71 9.29 7.91 3.14
CA PHE A 71 9.28 6.47 2.97
C PHE A 71 8.12 5.85 3.76
N ALA A 72 7.14 5.31 3.05
CA ALA A 72 5.91 4.77 3.63
C ALA A 72 5.59 3.38 3.06
N PRO A 73 6.35 2.31 3.43
CA PRO A 73 6.14 0.99 2.89
C PRO A 73 4.80 0.38 3.32
N ALA A 74 4.25 -0.47 2.43
CA ALA A 74 3.07 -1.26 2.68
C ALA A 74 3.33 -2.71 2.26
N ASP A 75 3.05 -3.64 3.15
CA ASP A 75 3.32 -5.05 2.95
C ASP A 75 2.04 -5.86 3.16
N ARG A 76 1.89 -6.98 2.43
CA ARG A 76 0.72 -7.84 2.54
C ARG A 76 1.10 -9.30 2.40
N ILE A 77 0.57 -10.13 3.30
CA ILE A 77 0.60 -11.59 3.20
C ILE A 77 -0.84 -12.05 3.03
N THR A 78 -1.11 -12.76 1.96
CA THR A 78 -2.45 -13.28 1.63
C THR A 78 -2.43 -14.81 1.65
N TYR A 79 -3.45 -15.41 2.23
CA TYR A 79 -3.74 -16.83 2.15
C TYR A 79 -5.02 -17.05 1.35
N ASN A 80 -4.90 -17.65 0.17
CA ASN A 80 -6.00 -17.94 -0.73
C ASN A 80 -6.75 -19.20 -0.26
N LEU A 81 -7.96 -19.02 0.29
CA LEU A 81 -8.83 -20.11 0.73
C LEU A 81 -9.50 -20.81 -0.46
N SER A 82 -9.83 -20.05 -1.49
CA SER A 82 -10.45 -20.49 -2.73
C SER A 82 -10.16 -19.47 -3.85
N GLU A 83 -10.71 -19.70 -5.04
CA GLU A 83 -10.66 -18.71 -6.12
C GLU A 83 -11.41 -17.41 -5.79
N THR A 84 -12.36 -17.48 -4.84
CA THR A 84 -13.24 -16.36 -4.48
C THR A 84 -12.85 -15.71 -3.16
N TRP A 85 -12.36 -16.46 -2.19
CA TRP A 85 -12.11 -15.96 -0.83
C TRP A 85 -10.64 -16.04 -0.47
N SER A 86 -10.13 -14.97 0.12
CA SER A 86 -8.82 -14.96 0.75
C SER A 86 -8.82 -14.20 2.09
N LEU A 87 -7.84 -14.53 2.92
CA LEU A 87 -7.53 -13.82 4.16
C LEU A 87 -6.17 -13.17 4.01
N ALA A 88 -6.01 -11.97 4.52
CA ALA A 88 -4.72 -11.32 4.49
C ALA A 88 -4.38 -10.60 5.78
N VAL A 89 -3.09 -10.41 6.00
CA VAL A 89 -2.54 -9.47 6.97
C VAL A 89 -1.78 -8.40 6.20
N GLU A 90 -2.08 -7.15 6.49
CA GLU A 90 -1.41 -6.01 5.89
C GLU A 90 -0.70 -5.20 6.98
N HIS A 91 0.49 -4.73 6.65
CA HIS A 91 1.22 -3.77 7.45
C HIS A 91 1.42 -2.50 6.66
N TYR A 92 1.13 -1.38 7.28
CA TYR A 92 1.39 -0.04 6.75
C TYR A 92 2.32 0.69 7.70
N ALA A 93 3.35 1.31 7.15
CA ALA A 93 4.27 2.13 7.91
C ALA A 93 4.53 3.48 7.24
N ASP A 94 4.87 4.49 8.03
CA ASP A 94 5.44 5.76 7.57
C ASP A 94 6.62 6.09 8.47
N TYR A 95 7.81 6.05 7.88
CA TYR A 95 9.09 6.33 8.55
C TYR A 95 9.44 7.83 8.50
N GLY A 96 8.65 8.63 7.79
CA GLY A 96 8.90 10.04 7.55
C GLY A 96 9.94 10.30 6.46
N SER A 97 10.62 11.43 6.54
CA SER A 97 11.57 11.87 5.51
C SER A 97 12.86 11.05 5.52
N PHE A 98 13.39 10.73 4.33
CA PHE A 98 14.72 10.12 4.19
C PHE A 98 15.85 10.97 4.79
N ALA A 99 15.73 12.29 4.78
CA ALA A 99 16.73 13.17 5.36
C ALA A 99 16.74 13.13 6.90
N LYS A 100 15.59 12.78 7.51
CA LYS A 100 15.43 12.68 8.95
C LYS A 100 14.31 11.71 9.26
N LEU A 101 14.65 10.43 9.37
CA LEU A 101 13.68 9.41 9.79
C LEU A 101 13.07 9.79 11.15
N ALA A 102 11.77 9.59 11.26
CA ALA A 102 11.06 9.84 12.50
C ALA A 102 11.57 8.90 13.62
N LEU A 103 11.55 9.38 14.87
CA LEU A 103 11.80 8.49 16.01
C LEU A 103 10.71 7.40 16.07
N LEU A 104 11.06 6.22 16.55
CA LEU A 104 10.15 5.06 16.62
C LEU A 104 8.74 5.39 17.13
N GLY A 105 8.61 6.18 18.20
CA GLY A 105 7.31 6.58 18.74
C GLY A 105 6.55 7.61 17.91
N ARG A 106 7.14 8.15 16.84
CA ARG A 106 6.53 9.10 15.89
C ARG A 106 6.38 8.54 14.49
N GLN A 107 6.82 7.31 14.27
CA GLN A 107 6.55 6.58 13.03
C GLN A 107 5.11 6.06 13.06
N TYR A 108 4.44 6.08 11.94
CA TYR A 108 3.14 5.42 11.81
C TYR A 108 3.37 3.92 11.59
N HIS A 109 2.66 3.08 12.34
CA HIS A 109 2.61 1.64 12.11
C HIS A 109 1.21 1.12 12.40
N ALA A 110 0.60 0.44 11.44
CA ALA A 110 -0.69 -0.21 11.60
C ALA A 110 -0.70 -1.60 10.95
N LEU A 111 -1.36 -2.55 11.60
CA LEU A 111 -1.67 -3.87 11.05
C LEU A 111 -3.17 -4.00 10.81
N PHE A 112 -3.52 -4.66 9.71
CA PHE A 112 -4.88 -4.98 9.34
C PHE A 112 -5.04 -6.49 9.18
N GLY A 113 -6.13 -7.03 9.71
CA GLY A 113 -6.69 -8.29 9.29
C GLY A 113 -7.71 -8.02 8.18
N VAL A 114 -7.59 -8.71 7.06
CA VAL A 114 -8.38 -8.43 5.85
C VAL A 114 -9.03 -9.70 5.34
N VAL A 115 -10.25 -9.55 4.87
CA VAL A 115 -11.00 -10.57 4.11
C VAL A 115 -11.27 -10.02 2.72
N ASP A 116 -10.90 -10.77 1.70
CA ASP A 116 -11.23 -10.45 0.32
C ASP A 116 -12.30 -11.40 -0.22
N TYR A 117 -13.19 -10.83 -1.00
CA TYR A 117 -14.13 -11.53 -1.85
C TYR A 117 -13.91 -11.11 -3.29
N ASN A 118 -13.44 -12.06 -4.12
CA ASN A 118 -13.12 -11.84 -5.53
C ASN A 118 -14.11 -12.61 -6.39
N SER A 119 -15.02 -11.88 -7.04
CA SER A 119 -16.01 -12.47 -7.93
C SER A 119 -16.40 -11.47 -9.01
N ASP A 120 -16.25 -11.86 -10.28
CA ASP A 120 -16.65 -11.00 -11.40
C ASP A 120 -18.17 -10.75 -11.37
N PRO A 121 -18.65 -9.53 -11.51
CA PRO A 121 -17.92 -8.27 -11.74
C PRO A 121 -17.55 -7.49 -10.47
N LEU A 122 -17.70 -8.04 -9.27
CA LEU A 122 -17.57 -7.34 -8.00
C LEU A 122 -16.47 -7.94 -7.13
N ASN A 123 -15.49 -7.12 -6.75
CA ASN A 123 -14.50 -7.46 -5.74
C ASN A 123 -14.71 -6.59 -4.49
N LEU A 124 -14.66 -7.22 -3.33
CA LEU A 124 -14.79 -6.57 -2.03
C LEU A 124 -13.56 -6.87 -1.19
N GLU A 125 -13.06 -5.87 -0.50
CA GLU A 125 -12.02 -6.01 0.50
C GLU A 125 -12.49 -5.34 1.78
N PHE A 126 -12.57 -6.10 2.87
CA PHE A 126 -12.92 -5.60 4.19
C PHE A 126 -11.77 -5.84 5.15
N GLY A 127 -11.34 -4.80 5.86
CA GLY A 127 -10.25 -4.85 6.81
C GLY A 127 -10.56 -4.16 8.14
N ILE A 128 -10.03 -4.75 9.21
CA ILE A 128 -9.97 -4.14 10.54
C ILE A 128 -8.52 -3.97 10.90
N GLY A 129 -8.12 -2.76 11.24
CA GLY A 129 -6.75 -2.38 11.56
C GLY A 129 -6.58 -1.83 12.96
N HIS A 130 -5.37 -1.97 13.48
CA HIS A 130 -4.93 -1.40 14.75
C HIS A 130 -3.56 -0.75 14.57
N GLY A 131 -3.45 0.51 15.04
CA GLY A 131 -2.19 1.22 15.09
C GLY A 131 -1.42 0.94 16.37
N PHE A 132 -0.08 0.77 16.24
CA PHE A 132 0.78 0.41 17.37
C PHE A 132 1.57 1.58 17.94
N THR A 133 1.47 2.74 17.31
CA THR A 133 2.25 3.93 17.70
C THR A 133 1.33 5.07 18.12
N ALA A 134 1.86 6.03 18.82
CA ALA A 134 1.08 7.15 19.35
C ALA A 134 0.46 8.06 18.27
N VAL A 135 0.96 7.97 17.03
CA VAL A 135 0.47 8.75 15.87
C VAL A 135 -0.52 7.99 15.00
N ALA A 136 -0.71 6.69 15.27
CA ALA A 136 -1.64 5.85 14.53
C ALA A 136 -2.96 5.69 15.32
N GLU A 137 -4.08 5.62 14.61
CA GLU A 137 -5.39 5.40 15.18
C GLU A 137 -5.49 4.00 15.79
N SER A 138 -6.14 3.87 16.95
CA SER A 138 -6.29 2.61 17.66
C SER A 138 -7.25 1.62 16.97
N LEU A 139 -8.17 2.12 16.15
CA LEU A 139 -9.11 1.30 15.37
C LEU A 139 -9.32 1.93 14.01
N ILE A 140 -9.09 1.15 12.97
CA ILE A 140 -9.26 1.59 11.58
C ILE A 140 -10.12 0.55 10.87
N LEU A 141 -11.16 1.00 10.16
CA LEU A 141 -11.97 0.15 9.30
C LEU A 141 -11.68 0.51 7.85
N LYS A 142 -11.49 -0.52 7.01
CA LYS A 142 -11.24 -0.39 5.58
C LYS A 142 -12.29 -1.16 4.80
N LEU A 143 -12.89 -0.52 3.80
CA LEU A 143 -13.77 -1.16 2.82
C LEU A 143 -13.39 -0.66 1.43
N ILE A 144 -13.02 -1.58 0.56
CA ILE A 144 -12.76 -1.30 -0.85
C ILE A 144 -13.75 -2.10 -1.68
N VAL A 145 -14.42 -1.42 -2.60
CA VAL A 145 -15.37 -2.02 -3.54
C VAL A 145 -14.86 -1.72 -4.94
N THR A 146 -14.57 -2.75 -5.71
CA THR A 146 -14.10 -2.63 -7.09
C THR A 146 -15.05 -3.36 -8.02
N ARG A 147 -15.41 -2.72 -9.12
CA ARG A 147 -16.26 -3.31 -10.16
C ARG A 147 -15.57 -3.25 -11.52
N SER A 148 -15.54 -4.38 -12.20
CA SER A 148 -15.14 -4.48 -13.61
C SER A 148 -16.34 -4.13 -14.51
N PHE A 149 -16.10 -3.42 -15.62
CA PHE A 149 -17.11 -3.00 -16.60
C PHE A 149 -16.79 -3.61 -17.96
#